data_91c0da0afdd50e522bbb617b31495d84
#
_entry.id   91c0da0afdd50e522bbb617b31495d84
#
_cell.length_a   1.000
_cell.length_b   1.000
_cell.length_c   1.000
_cell.angle_alpha   90.00
_cell.angle_beta   90.00
_cell.angle_gamma   90.00
#
_symmetry.space_group_name_H-M   'P 1'
#
loop_
_entity.id
_entity.type
_entity.pdbx_description
1 polymer ?
#
loop_
_entity_poly.entity_id
_entity_poly.type
_entity_poly.pdbx_seq_one_letter_code
_entity_poly.pdbx_strand_id
1 'polypeptide(L)'
;MIWDVDGTLIPADLRWLTRAIARAYGLAQSAVNFPDKKVHGYTDESIAVDTAIASGVDPSDAEAGIPAFRQAIAAVMQEGRQEFAEVQPPYPGAAASIAELHDRGFIQTVLTGNMRSAAEVKLHVAGLDEFLDLRIGGFGSDERDRFQLPAVVGRRYSAIYGDQLDSSRVIVIGDAPNDIACARHADFHVAVVAHRIGRQELTTYEPDLVLDSLEPMMVMAAASSLLSSGGARATAC
;
A
#
# COMPACT_ATOMS: atom_id res chain seq x y z
N MET A 1 12.91 -2.94 -3.52
CA MET A 1 11.76 -3.57 -2.82
C MET A 1 10.68 -2.54 -2.63
N ILE A 2 9.44 -2.87 -2.91
CA ILE A 2 8.28 -1.98 -2.76
C ILE A 2 7.26 -2.66 -1.83
N TRP A 3 6.81 -1.96 -0.81
CA TRP A 3 5.86 -2.48 0.18
C TRP A 3 4.49 -1.83 0.03
N ASP A 4 3.41 -2.61 0.05
CA ASP A 4 2.12 -2.08 0.45
C ASP A 4 2.11 -1.85 1.97
N VAL A 5 1.16 -1.04 2.46
CA VAL A 5 1.13 -0.63 3.88
C VAL A 5 0.03 -1.36 4.64
N ASP A 6 -1.24 -1.07 4.33
CA ASP A 6 -2.39 -1.59 5.09
C ASP A 6 -2.72 -3.05 4.74
N GLY A 7 -2.57 -3.94 5.69
CA GLY A 7 -2.73 -5.39 5.52
C GLY A 7 -1.43 -6.11 5.24
N THR A 8 -0.39 -5.36 4.85
CA THR A 8 0.95 -5.89 4.59
C THR A 8 1.90 -5.61 5.74
N LEU A 9 2.28 -4.35 5.94
CA LEU A 9 3.20 -3.95 7.03
C LEU A 9 2.48 -3.73 8.36
N ILE A 10 1.25 -3.22 8.31
CA ILE A 10 0.39 -2.95 9.45
C ILE A 10 -1.02 -3.49 9.20
N PRO A 11 -1.78 -3.86 10.24
CA PRO A 11 -3.18 -4.27 10.08
C PRO A 11 -4.01 -3.17 9.42
N ALA A 12 -4.85 -3.55 8.44
CA ALA A 12 -5.80 -2.62 7.83
C ALA A 12 -6.96 -2.32 8.80
N ASP A 13 -7.31 -1.04 8.92
CA ASP A 13 -8.44 -0.61 9.76
C ASP A 13 -9.18 0.56 9.10
N LEU A 14 -10.45 0.38 8.84
CA LEU A 14 -11.29 1.36 8.16
C LEU A 14 -11.76 2.51 9.08
N ARG A 15 -11.49 2.46 10.40
CA ARG A 15 -11.90 3.52 11.35
C ARG A 15 -11.38 4.90 10.96
N TRP A 16 -10.17 4.96 10.41
CA TRP A 16 -9.53 6.21 10.00
C TRP A 16 -10.23 6.82 8.79
N LEU A 17 -10.53 5.98 7.81
CA LEU A 17 -11.33 6.38 6.64
C LEU A 17 -12.75 6.77 7.06
N THR A 18 -13.39 6.00 7.94
CA THR A 18 -14.72 6.32 8.49
C THR A 18 -14.73 7.73 9.11
N ARG A 19 -13.76 8.05 9.98
CA ARG A 19 -13.64 9.36 10.63
C ARG A 19 -13.40 10.48 9.62
N ALA A 20 -12.52 10.24 8.64
CA ALA A 20 -12.18 11.23 7.62
C ALA A 20 -13.36 11.50 6.67
N ILE A 21 -14.04 10.46 6.21
CA ILE A 21 -15.23 10.57 5.34
C ILE A 21 -16.36 11.27 6.09
N ALA A 22 -16.64 10.86 7.34
CA ALA A 22 -17.65 11.52 8.16
C ALA A 22 -17.38 13.03 8.30
N ARG A 23 -16.13 13.41 8.60
CA ARG A 23 -15.69 14.81 8.72
C ARG A 23 -15.79 15.57 7.40
N ALA A 24 -15.35 14.96 6.29
CA ALA A 24 -15.30 15.62 4.98
C ALA A 24 -16.69 15.90 4.41
N TYR A 25 -17.62 14.97 4.60
CA TYR A 25 -18.96 15.04 4.01
C TYR A 25 -20.05 15.43 5.03
N GLY A 26 -19.69 15.79 6.25
CA GLY A 26 -20.65 16.21 7.27
C GLY A 26 -21.59 15.10 7.74
N LEU A 27 -21.14 13.83 7.68
CA LEU A 27 -21.92 12.66 8.08
C LEU A 27 -21.66 12.30 9.56
N ALA A 28 -22.65 11.69 10.21
CA ALA A 28 -22.37 10.97 11.44
C ALA A 28 -21.50 9.73 11.13
N GLN A 29 -20.55 9.38 11.98
CA GLN A 29 -19.71 8.18 11.75
C GLN A 29 -20.54 6.90 11.59
N SER A 30 -21.65 6.79 12.32
CA SER A 30 -22.58 5.67 12.20
C SER A 30 -23.39 5.62 10.91
N ALA A 31 -23.37 6.69 10.11
CA ALA A 31 -24.03 6.77 8.79
C ALA A 31 -23.06 6.47 7.63
N VAL A 32 -21.77 6.29 7.92
CA VAL A 32 -20.77 5.93 6.90
C VAL A 32 -20.93 4.47 6.54
N ASN A 33 -21.31 4.20 5.30
CA ASN A 33 -21.52 2.85 4.76
C ASN A 33 -20.51 2.58 3.66
N PHE A 34 -19.62 1.63 3.88
CA PHE A 34 -18.72 1.16 2.83
C PHE A 34 -19.48 0.34 1.79
N PRO A 35 -19.15 0.46 0.49
CA PRO A 35 -19.80 -0.35 -0.54
C PRO A 35 -19.51 -1.85 -0.31
N ASP A 36 -20.43 -2.71 -0.78
CA ASP A 36 -20.32 -4.18 -0.64
C ASP A 36 -19.09 -4.77 -1.35
N LYS A 37 -18.51 -4.05 -2.30
CA LYS A 37 -17.26 -4.44 -2.95
C LYS A 37 -16.10 -4.37 -1.95
N LYS A 38 -15.13 -5.28 -2.11
CA LYS A 38 -13.90 -5.23 -1.32
C LYS A 38 -13.17 -3.90 -1.57
N VAL A 39 -12.89 -3.12 -0.52
CA VAL A 39 -12.19 -1.82 -0.61
C VAL A 39 -10.67 -1.95 -0.53
N HIS A 40 -10.16 -3.10 -0.12
CA HIS A 40 -8.74 -3.35 0.05
C HIS A 40 -7.98 -3.33 -1.28
N GLY A 41 -6.84 -2.63 -1.29
CA GLY A 41 -6.02 -2.46 -2.48
C GLY A 41 -6.50 -1.36 -3.44
N TYR A 42 -7.52 -0.59 -3.08
CA TYR A 42 -7.92 0.64 -3.78
C TYR A 42 -7.24 1.87 -3.16
N THR A 43 -7.37 3.03 -3.79
CA THR A 43 -6.86 4.28 -3.23
C THR A 43 -7.86 4.90 -2.26
N ASP A 44 -7.37 5.59 -1.23
CA ASP A 44 -8.21 6.24 -0.21
C ASP A 44 -9.25 7.20 -0.84
N GLU A 45 -8.89 7.90 -1.92
CA GLU A 45 -9.82 8.81 -2.62
C GLU A 45 -10.93 8.04 -3.33
N SER A 46 -10.61 6.93 -4.02
CA SER A 46 -11.64 6.10 -4.66
C SER A 46 -12.57 5.52 -3.61
N ILE A 47 -12.02 5.03 -2.48
CA ILE A 47 -12.81 4.51 -1.38
C ILE A 47 -13.70 5.61 -0.78
N ALA A 48 -13.16 6.82 -0.60
CA ALA A 48 -13.90 7.93 0.00
C ALA A 48 -15.11 8.33 -0.83
N VAL A 49 -14.94 8.48 -2.15
CA VAL A 49 -16.05 8.81 -3.07
C VAL A 49 -17.10 7.72 -3.09
N ASP A 50 -16.70 6.47 -3.31
CA ASP A 50 -17.62 5.35 -3.35
C ASP A 50 -18.39 5.18 -2.02
N THR A 51 -17.70 5.41 -0.89
CA THR A 51 -18.29 5.34 0.46
C THR A 51 -19.24 6.51 0.71
N ALA A 52 -18.90 7.73 0.29
CA ALA A 52 -19.78 8.88 0.39
C ALA A 52 -21.10 8.66 -0.39
N ILE A 53 -21.00 8.16 -1.63
CA ILE A 53 -22.16 7.81 -2.45
C ILE A 53 -22.98 6.71 -1.77
N ALA A 54 -22.36 5.65 -1.29
CA ALA A 54 -23.05 4.56 -0.57
C ALA A 54 -23.69 5.04 0.74
N SER A 55 -23.21 6.16 1.30
CA SER A 55 -23.75 6.83 2.49
C SER A 55 -24.84 7.87 2.17
N GLY A 56 -25.25 8.01 0.90
CA GLY A 56 -26.32 8.90 0.48
C GLY A 56 -25.89 10.30 0.03
N VAL A 57 -24.59 10.55 -0.12
CA VAL A 57 -24.08 11.79 -0.73
C VAL A 57 -24.29 11.76 -2.24
N ASP A 58 -24.74 12.87 -2.83
CA ASP A 58 -24.86 12.96 -4.29
C ASP A 58 -23.51 12.74 -4.97
N PRO A 59 -23.43 12.00 -6.09
CA PRO A 59 -22.17 11.71 -6.78
C PRO A 59 -21.33 12.95 -7.12
N SER A 60 -21.99 14.07 -7.50
CA SER A 60 -21.27 15.32 -7.79
C SER A 60 -20.65 15.94 -6.53
N ASP A 61 -21.37 15.87 -5.40
CA ASP A 61 -20.89 16.38 -4.12
C ASP A 61 -19.81 15.47 -3.54
N ALA A 62 -19.91 14.16 -3.77
CA ALA A 62 -18.87 13.20 -3.37
C ALA A 62 -17.54 13.49 -4.08
N GLU A 63 -17.56 13.77 -5.38
CA GLU A 63 -16.37 14.19 -6.13
C GLU A 63 -15.86 15.57 -5.70
N ALA A 64 -16.75 16.55 -5.53
CA ALA A 64 -16.38 17.89 -5.07
C ALA A 64 -15.79 17.90 -3.65
N GLY A 65 -16.12 16.91 -2.82
CA GLY A 65 -15.64 16.75 -1.44
C GLY A 65 -14.20 16.24 -1.31
N ILE A 66 -13.54 15.79 -2.38
CA ILE A 66 -12.17 15.26 -2.33
C ILE A 66 -11.16 16.20 -1.64
N PRO A 67 -11.12 17.52 -1.92
CA PRO A 67 -10.20 18.40 -1.21
C PRO A 67 -10.44 18.45 0.31
N ALA A 68 -11.70 18.38 0.74
CA ALA A 68 -12.05 18.31 2.16
C ALA A 68 -11.65 16.95 2.77
N PHE A 69 -11.82 15.86 2.03
CA PHE A 69 -11.36 14.54 2.45
C PHE A 69 -9.84 14.49 2.64
N ARG A 70 -9.06 15.05 1.72
CA ARG A 70 -7.59 15.13 1.86
C ARG A 70 -7.16 15.83 3.15
N GLN A 71 -7.81 16.93 3.48
CA GLN A 71 -7.56 17.65 4.74
C GLN A 71 -8.01 16.83 5.96
N ALA A 72 -9.19 16.23 5.86
CA ALA A 72 -9.77 15.46 6.95
C ALA A 72 -8.93 14.24 7.31
N ILE A 73 -8.46 13.46 6.33
CA ILE A 73 -7.65 12.26 6.60
C ILE A 73 -6.29 12.64 7.21
N ALA A 74 -5.66 13.71 6.75
CA ALA A 74 -4.41 14.21 7.33
C ALA A 74 -4.61 14.61 8.80
N ALA A 75 -5.68 15.36 9.10
CA ALA A 75 -6.00 15.77 10.46
C ALA A 75 -6.34 14.57 11.36
N VAL A 76 -7.20 13.67 10.89
CA VAL A 76 -7.62 12.45 11.62
C VAL A 76 -6.41 11.59 11.99
N MET A 77 -5.47 11.39 11.08
CA MET A 77 -4.26 10.62 11.35
C MET A 77 -3.34 11.30 12.36
N GLN A 78 -3.19 12.62 12.29
CA GLN A 78 -2.37 13.36 13.28
C GLN A 78 -3.02 13.34 14.68
N GLU A 79 -4.32 13.59 14.75
CA GLU A 79 -5.09 13.56 16.01
C GLU A 79 -5.09 12.14 16.62
N GLY A 80 -5.16 11.10 15.78
CA GLY A 80 -5.26 9.71 16.19
C GLY A 80 -3.92 8.98 16.40
N ARG A 81 -2.77 9.64 16.35
CA ARG A 81 -1.44 8.98 16.41
C ARG A 81 -1.26 8.07 17.63
N GLN A 82 -1.68 8.53 18.80
CA GLN A 82 -1.56 7.73 20.02
C GLN A 82 -2.46 6.50 19.96
N GLU A 83 -3.72 6.67 19.57
CA GLU A 83 -4.65 5.55 19.39
C GLU A 83 -4.12 4.55 18.37
N PHE A 84 -3.59 5.05 17.23
CA PHE A 84 -3.00 4.21 16.20
C PHE A 84 -1.87 3.34 16.74
N ALA A 85 -0.94 3.92 17.52
CA ALA A 85 0.16 3.17 18.12
C ALA A 85 -0.31 2.02 19.02
N GLU A 86 -1.43 2.21 19.71
CA GLU A 86 -1.99 1.23 20.63
C GLU A 86 -2.76 0.11 19.93
N VAL A 87 -3.48 0.43 18.83
CA VAL A 87 -4.45 -0.50 18.22
C VAL A 87 -3.98 -1.14 16.92
N GLN A 88 -2.95 -0.59 16.27
CA GLN A 88 -2.42 -1.07 14.99
C GLN A 88 -0.90 -1.24 15.00
N PRO A 89 -0.35 -2.09 15.89
CA PRO A 89 1.08 -2.40 15.86
C PRO A 89 1.45 -3.05 14.51
N PRO A 90 2.69 -2.89 14.03
CA PRO A 90 3.13 -3.53 12.81
C PRO A 90 3.04 -5.07 12.92
N TYR A 91 2.84 -5.71 11.79
CA TYR A 91 2.89 -7.18 11.75
C TYR A 91 4.25 -7.71 12.20
N PRO A 92 4.28 -8.87 12.90
CA PRO A 92 5.53 -9.52 13.28
C PRO A 92 6.47 -9.70 12.07
N GLY A 93 7.74 -9.38 12.27
CA GLY A 93 8.76 -9.47 11.24
C GLY A 93 8.86 -8.25 10.29
N ALA A 94 7.86 -7.37 10.22
CA ALA A 94 7.86 -6.23 9.28
C ALA A 94 9.10 -5.33 9.45
N ALA A 95 9.32 -4.80 10.65
CA ALA A 95 10.48 -3.95 10.93
C ALA A 95 11.81 -4.68 10.72
N ALA A 96 11.91 -5.93 11.20
CA ALA A 96 13.11 -6.74 11.06
C ALA A 96 13.44 -7.06 9.59
N SER A 97 12.43 -7.32 8.76
CA SER A 97 12.63 -7.56 7.32
C SER A 97 13.05 -6.31 6.57
N ILE A 98 12.48 -5.15 6.92
CA ILE A 98 12.90 -3.86 6.34
C ILE A 98 14.37 -3.59 6.70
N ALA A 99 14.78 -3.79 7.96
CA ALA A 99 16.16 -3.61 8.40
C ALA A 99 17.14 -4.59 7.71
N GLU A 100 16.81 -5.89 7.66
CA GLU A 100 17.65 -6.91 6.99
C GLU A 100 17.83 -6.62 5.49
N LEU A 101 16.77 -6.21 4.80
CA LEU A 101 16.85 -5.81 3.39
C LEU A 101 17.72 -4.56 3.21
N HIS A 102 17.65 -3.58 4.12
CA HIS A 102 18.50 -2.40 4.12
C HIS A 102 19.98 -2.80 4.25
N ASP A 103 20.30 -3.66 5.20
CA ASP A 103 21.67 -4.16 5.45
C ASP A 103 22.24 -4.93 4.25
N ARG A 104 21.37 -5.51 3.43
CA ARG A 104 21.72 -6.15 2.15
C ARG A 104 21.78 -5.20 0.97
N GLY A 105 21.60 -3.89 1.17
CA GLY A 105 21.71 -2.87 0.14
C GLY A 105 20.47 -2.74 -0.77
N PHE A 106 19.32 -3.24 -0.35
CA PHE A 106 18.07 -3.01 -1.09
C PHE A 106 17.60 -1.58 -0.92
N ILE A 107 17.30 -0.91 -2.04
CA ILE A 107 16.50 0.31 -2.01
C ILE A 107 15.05 -0.09 -1.75
N GLN A 108 14.44 0.54 -0.75
CA GLN A 108 13.10 0.20 -0.30
C GLN A 108 12.18 1.42 -0.32
N THR A 109 10.93 1.21 -0.73
CA THR A 109 9.90 2.25 -0.71
C THR A 109 8.51 1.62 -0.56
N VAL A 110 7.46 2.43 -0.64
CA VAL A 110 6.07 1.99 -0.58
C VAL A 110 5.33 2.24 -1.90
N LEU A 111 4.33 1.40 -2.15
CA LEU A 111 3.29 1.60 -3.16
C LEU A 111 1.96 1.29 -2.49
N THR A 112 1.22 2.32 -2.14
CA THR A 112 0.01 2.19 -1.32
C THR A 112 -1.13 3.06 -1.83
N GLY A 113 -2.35 2.59 -1.66
CA GLY A 113 -3.55 3.38 -1.90
C GLY A 113 -3.76 4.51 -0.90
N ASN A 114 -2.99 4.55 0.18
CA ASN A 114 -3.13 5.59 1.18
C ASN A 114 -2.76 6.98 0.64
N MET A 115 -3.44 7.99 1.15
CA MET A 115 -2.95 9.36 1.05
C MET A 115 -1.55 9.45 1.65
N ARG A 116 -0.63 10.16 0.99
CA ARG A 116 0.76 10.28 1.46
C ARG A 116 0.84 10.74 2.92
N SER A 117 0.05 11.76 3.29
CA SER A 117 0.01 12.26 4.66
C SER A 117 -0.42 11.21 5.69
N ALA A 118 -1.30 10.28 5.31
CA ALA A 118 -1.73 9.19 6.17
C ALA A 118 -0.65 8.09 6.25
N ALA A 119 -0.08 7.70 5.12
CA ALA A 119 0.97 6.69 5.06
C ALA A 119 2.20 7.09 5.89
N GLU A 120 2.66 8.35 5.75
CA GLU A 120 3.80 8.86 6.51
C GLU A 120 3.56 8.81 8.04
N VAL A 121 2.37 9.19 8.49
CA VAL A 121 2.01 9.07 9.92
C VAL A 121 1.98 7.63 10.38
N LYS A 122 1.35 6.75 9.61
CA LYS A 122 1.27 5.30 9.93
C LYS A 122 2.64 4.67 10.06
N LEU A 123 3.48 4.87 9.04
CA LEU A 123 4.84 4.29 9.01
C LEU A 123 5.71 4.83 10.13
N HIS A 124 5.65 6.15 10.38
CA HIS A 124 6.43 6.77 11.45
C HIS A 124 6.01 6.26 12.85
N VAL A 125 4.70 6.22 13.11
CA VAL A 125 4.19 5.75 14.42
C VAL A 125 4.48 4.26 14.63
N ALA A 126 4.45 3.46 13.56
CA ALA A 126 4.81 2.05 13.59
C ALA A 126 6.33 1.80 13.66
N GLY A 127 7.18 2.83 13.53
CA GLY A 127 8.64 2.70 13.52
C GLY A 127 9.19 1.99 12.28
N LEU A 128 8.53 2.16 11.13
CA LEU A 128 8.87 1.46 9.88
C LEU A 128 9.51 2.37 8.83
N ASP A 129 9.57 3.69 9.05
CA ASP A 129 10.00 4.68 8.05
C ASP A 129 11.52 4.84 7.93
N GLU A 130 12.32 4.36 8.90
CA GLU A 130 13.76 4.61 8.99
C GLU A 130 14.52 4.19 7.71
N PHE A 131 14.18 3.03 7.14
CA PHE A 131 14.87 2.45 5.98
C PHE A 131 14.02 2.44 4.70
N LEU A 132 12.93 3.21 4.68
CA LEU A 132 12.06 3.39 3.52
C LEU A 132 12.31 4.75 2.87
N ASP A 133 12.74 4.77 1.62
CA ASP A 133 12.85 6.03 0.86
C ASP A 133 11.47 6.46 0.34
N LEU A 134 10.72 7.20 1.19
CA LEU A 134 9.39 7.69 0.85
C LEU A 134 9.39 8.77 -0.24
N ARG A 135 10.57 9.30 -0.62
CA ARG A 135 10.69 10.27 -1.73
C ARG A 135 10.35 9.64 -3.07
N ILE A 136 10.66 8.34 -3.21
CA ILE A 136 10.34 7.57 -4.43
C ILE A 136 9.04 6.78 -4.33
N GLY A 137 8.33 6.83 -3.21
CA GLY A 137 7.08 6.11 -2.98
C GLY A 137 5.94 6.53 -3.92
N GLY A 138 5.01 5.60 -4.19
CA GLY A 138 3.75 5.83 -4.87
C GLY A 138 2.57 5.80 -3.90
N PHE A 139 1.78 6.86 -3.86
CA PHE A 139 0.70 7.06 -2.89
C PHE A 139 -0.63 7.34 -3.59
N GLY A 140 -1.74 6.98 -2.98
CA GLY A 140 -3.08 7.27 -3.50
C GLY A 140 -3.39 8.76 -3.69
N SER A 141 -2.57 9.65 -3.11
CA SER A 141 -2.62 11.09 -3.37
C SER A 141 -1.93 11.51 -4.67
N ASP A 142 -1.14 10.65 -5.27
CA ASP A 142 -0.45 10.94 -6.53
C ASP A 142 -1.36 10.65 -7.73
N GLU A 143 -2.04 9.50 -7.67
CA GLU A 143 -2.94 9.02 -8.71
C GLU A 143 -4.09 8.27 -8.08
N ARG A 144 -5.32 8.53 -8.54
CA ARG A 144 -6.51 7.83 -8.07
C ARG A 144 -6.58 6.39 -8.58
N ASP A 145 -6.09 6.18 -9.79
CA ASP A 145 -5.92 4.85 -10.35
C ASP A 145 -4.63 4.22 -9.81
N ARG A 146 -4.78 3.20 -8.95
CA ARG A 146 -3.64 2.49 -8.36
C ARG A 146 -2.67 1.93 -9.40
N PHE A 147 -3.15 1.57 -10.60
CA PHE A 147 -2.31 1.05 -11.68
C PHE A 147 -1.33 2.08 -12.26
N GLN A 148 -1.51 3.37 -11.97
CA GLN A 148 -0.58 4.43 -12.35
C GLN A 148 0.54 4.67 -11.31
N LEU A 149 0.40 4.15 -10.09
CA LEU A 149 1.38 4.35 -9.02
C LEU A 149 2.76 3.77 -9.32
N PRO A 150 2.92 2.60 -9.97
CA PRO A 150 4.24 2.11 -10.38
C PRO A 150 5.00 3.09 -11.28
N ALA A 151 4.31 3.75 -12.19
CA ALA A 151 4.92 4.77 -13.05
C ALA A 151 5.37 6.00 -12.26
N VAL A 152 4.64 6.37 -11.19
CA VAL A 152 5.06 7.43 -10.25
C VAL A 152 6.38 7.02 -9.56
N VAL A 153 6.45 5.80 -9.04
CA VAL A 153 7.67 5.25 -8.42
C VAL A 153 8.83 5.28 -9.41
N GLY A 154 8.65 4.81 -10.64
CA GLY A 154 9.68 4.80 -11.67
C GLY A 154 10.21 6.20 -11.99
N ARG A 155 9.32 7.18 -12.21
CA ARG A 155 9.73 8.58 -12.45
C ARG A 155 10.51 9.17 -11.29
N ARG A 156 10.07 8.95 -10.04
CA ARG A 156 10.74 9.45 -8.83
C ARG A 156 12.08 8.77 -8.61
N TYR A 157 12.14 7.45 -8.83
CA TYR A 157 13.38 6.69 -8.77
C TYR A 157 14.42 7.26 -9.74
N SER A 158 14.05 7.43 -11.01
CA SER A 158 14.95 7.98 -12.03
C SER A 158 15.41 9.40 -11.69
N ALA A 159 14.54 10.23 -11.15
CA ALA A 159 14.88 11.59 -10.76
C ALA A 159 15.87 11.67 -9.59
N ILE A 160 15.82 10.70 -8.65
CA ILE A 160 16.67 10.70 -7.45
C ILE A 160 17.99 9.92 -7.68
N TYR A 161 17.91 8.76 -8.34
CA TYR A 161 19.05 7.86 -8.50
C TYR A 161 19.78 7.99 -9.85
N GLY A 162 19.18 8.69 -10.81
CA GLY A 162 19.79 8.95 -12.12
C GLY A 162 19.65 7.84 -13.16
N ASP A 163 19.17 6.66 -12.75
CA ASP A 163 18.99 5.49 -13.59
C ASP A 163 17.51 5.16 -13.80
N GLN A 164 17.19 4.48 -14.90
CA GLN A 164 15.84 3.93 -15.07
C GLN A 164 15.60 2.76 -14.11
N LEU A 165 14.39 2.67 -13.57
CA LEU A 165 13.98 1.55 -12.76
C LEU A 165 13.85 0.29 -13.63
N ASP A 166 14.70 -0.70 -13.39
CA ASP A 166 14.64 -2.00 -14.06
C ASP A 166 13.52 -2.84 -13.43
N SER A 167 12.42 -3.02 -14.16
CA SER A 167 11.24 -3.76 -13.67
C SER A 167 11.56 -5.20 -13.25
N SER A 168 12.52 -5.86 -13.93
CA SER A 168 12.95 -7.22 -13.60
C SER A 168 13.65 -7.34 -12.24
N ARG A 169 14.03 -6.22 -11.65
CA ARG A 169 14.67 -6.13 -10.34
C ARG A 169 13.76 -5.54 -9.25
N VAL A 170 12.50 -5.32 -9.58
CA VAL A 170 11.50 -4.80 -8.64
C VAL A 170 10.67 -5.95 -8.10
N ILE A 171 10.49 -5.96 -6.78
CA ILE A 171 9.59 -6.89 -6.10
C ILE A 171 8.60 -6.06 -5.29
N VAL A 172 7.31 -6.28 -5.50
CA VAL A 172 6.23 -5.76 -4.67
C VAL A 172 5.88 -6.81 -3.62
N ILE A 173 5.74 -6.38 -2.36
CA ILE A 173 5.16 -7.19 -1.30
C ILE A 173 3.84 -6.54 -0.88
N GLY A 174 2.74 -7.29 -1.02
CA GLY A 174 1.38 -6.87 -0.70
C GLY A 174 0.61 -7.98 -0.01
N ASP A 175 -0.70 -7.79 0.20
CA ASP A 175 -1.58 -8.79 0.82
C ASP A 175 -2.92 -8.97 0.09
N ALA A 176 -3.14 -8.23 -0.99
CA ALA A 176 -4.42 -8.19 -1.70
C ALA A 176 -4.30 -8.51 -3.20
N PRO A 177 -5.37 -8.99 -3.85
CA PRO A 177 -5.40 -9.21 -5.30
C PRO A 177 -5.02 -7.98 -6.13
N ASN A 178 -5.35 -6.77 -5.65
CA ASN A 178 -5.00 -5.53 -6.33
C ASN A 178 -3.50 -5.24 -6.29
N ASP A 179 -2.75 -5.74 -5.31
CA ASP A 179 -1.29 -5.63 -5.29
C ASP A 179 -0.69 -6.50 -6.39
N ILE A 180 -1.21 -7.72 -6.54
CA ILE A 180 -0.81 -8.64 -7.60
C ILE A 180 -1.08 -8.02 -8.97
N ALA A 181 -2.31 -7.55 -9.20
CA ALA A 181 -2.70 -6.96 -10.47
C ALA A 181 -1.88 -5.70 -10.79
N CYS A 182 -1.63 -4.83 -9.81
CA CYS A 182 -0.84 -3.61 -9.96
C CYS A 182 0.63 -3.93 -10.29
N ALA A 183 1.25 -4.87 -9.59
CA ALA A 183 2.61 -5.31 -9.86
C ALA A 183 2.75 -5.92 -11.27
N ARG A 184 1.80 -6.79 -11.66
CA ARG A 184 1.75 -7.40 -12.99
C ARG A 184 1.61 -6.36 -14.11
N HIS A 185 0.78 -5.33 -13.88
CA HIS A 185 0.60 -4.24 -14.84
C HIS A 185 1.91 -3.49 -15.13
N ALA A 186 2.83 -3.47 -14.18
CA ALA A 186 4.14 -2.81 -14.27
C ALA A 186 5.29 -3.78 -14.59
N ASP A 187 5.01 -5.04 -14.92
CA ASP A 187 5.99 -6.10 -15.11
C ASP A 187 6.93 -6.32 -13.91
N PHE A 188 6.46 -6.03 -12.68
CA PHE A 188 7.18 -6.26 -11.45
C PHE A 188 6.95 -7.69 -10.93
N HIS A 189 7.91 -8.22 -10.20
CA HIS A 189 7.68 -9.40 -9.38
C HIS A 189 6.75 -9.09 -8.23
N VAL A 190 5.97 -10.08 -7.79
CA VAL A 190 5.05 -9.91 -6.68
C VAL A 190 5.04 -11.10 -5.74
N ALA A 191 5.29 -10.83 -4.46
CA ALA A 191 5.02 -11.75 -3.38
C ALA A 191 3.87 -11.20 -2.53
N VAL A 192 2.97 -12.06 -2.08
CA VAL A 192 1.87 -11.64 -1.20
C VAL A 192 1.93 -12.39 0.12
N VAL A 193 1.61 -11.69 1.21
CA VAL A 193 1.58 -12.28 2.54
C VAL A 193 0.14 -12.64 2.94
N ALA A 194 -0.04 -13.85 3.45
CA ALA A 194 -1.36 -14.39 3.80
C ALA A 194 -1.82 -13.95 5.21
N HIS A 195 -1.87 -12.64 5.47
CA HIS A 195 -2.30 -12.10 6.77
C HIS A 195 -3.83 -12.09 6.90
N ARG A 196 -4.54 -11.59 5.89
CA ARG A 196 -6.00 -11.40 5.90
C ARG A 196 -6.74 -12.31 4.92
N ILE A 197 -6.13 -12.57 3.79
CA ILE A 197 -6.63 -13.46 2.76
C ILE A 197 -5.83 -14.74 2.83
N GLY A 198 -6.52 -15.89 2.86
CA GLY A 198 -5.85 -17.18 2.98
C GLY A 198 -4.98 -17.51 1.76
N ARG A 199 -3.90 -18.28 1.99
CA ARG A 199 -2.95 -18.74 0.95
C ARG A 199 -3.65 -19.31 -0.28
N GLN A 200 -4.67 -20.16 -0.09
CA GLN A 200 -5.41 -20.79 -1.19
C GLN A 200 -6.12 -19.78 -2.08
N GLU A 201 -6.77 -18.79 -1.48
CA GLU A 201 -7.45 -17.71 -2.21
C GLU A 201 -6.42 -16.84 -2.95
N LEU A 202 -5.34 -16.42 -2.28
CA LEU A 202 -4.29 -15.61 -2.91
C LEU A 202 -3.63 -16.32 -4.10
N THR A 203 -3.43 -17.64 -4.02
CA THR A 203 -2.85 -18.42 -5.11
C THR A 203 -3.71 -18.37 -6.39
N THR A 204 -5.03 -18.18 -6.28
CA THR A 204 -5.92 -18.07 -7.46
C THR A 204 -5.68 -16.82 -8.30
N TYR A 205 -5.00 -15.82 -7.76
CA TYR A 205 -4.60 -14.59 -8.46
C TYR A 205 -3.19 -14.65 -9.04
N GLU A 206 -2.54 -15.82 -8.98
CA GLU A 206 -1.26 -16.13 -9.60
C GLU A 206 -0.11 -15.15 -9.21
N PRO A 207 0.13 -14.89 -7.90
CA PRO A 207 1.34 -14.19 -7.50
C PRO A 207 2.57 -15.04 -7.80
N ASP A 208 3.77 -14.43 -7.86
CA ASP A 208 4.99 -15.24 -8.00
C ASP A 208 5.24 -16.08 -6.74
N LEU A 209 4.94 -15.55 -5.56
CA LEU A 209 5.06 -16.25 -4.27
C LEU A 209 3.95 -15.84 -3.31
N VAL A 210 3.58 -16.78 -2.42
CA VAL A 210 2.75 -16.48 -1.24
C VAL A 210 3.59 -16.74 0.01
N LEU A 211 3.69 -15.75 0.88
CA LEU A 211 4.39 -15.80 2.15
C LEU A 211 3.41 -16.08 3.29
N ASP A 212 3.83 -16.82 4.29
CA ASP A 212 3.02 -17.06 5.51
C ASP A 212 3.27 -15.98 6.58
N SER A 213 4.40 -15.29 6.49
CA SER A 213 4.78 -14.22 7.42
C SER A 213 5.79 -13.27 6.79
N LEU A 214 6.03 -12.13 7.46
CA LEU A 214 7.08 -11.18 7.12
C LEU A 214 8.39 -11.44 7.88
N GLU A 215 8.64 -12.65 8.38
CA GLU A 215 9.91 -12.97 9.00
C GLU A 215 11.08 -12.77 8.01
N PRO A 216 12.23 -12.18 8.45
CA PRO A 216 13.34 -11.83 7.56
C PRO A 216 13.81 -12.97 6.67
N MET A 217 13.90 -14.18 7.21
CA MET A 217 14.31 -15.36 6.45
C MET A 217 13.36 -15.67 5.29
N MET A 218 12.05 -15.51 5.49
CA MET A 218 11.04 -15.75 4.45
C MET A 218 11.10 -14.69 3.36
N VAL A 219 11.19 -13.41 3.76
CA VAL A 219 11.27 -12.28 2.82
C VAL A 219 12.57 -12.31 2.02
N MET A 220 13.71 -12.63 2.65
CA MET A 220 14.99 -12.77 1.98
C MET A 220 15.02 -13.95 1.00
N ALA A 221 14.45 -15.09 1.37
CA ALA A 221 14.33 -16.23 0.47
C ALA A 221 13.48 -15.89 -0.77
N ALA A 222 12.37 -15.18 -0.57
CA ALA A 222 11.53 -14.70 -1.67
C ALA A 222 12.29 -13.74 -2.59
N ALA A 223 12.98 -12.75 -2.02
CA ALA A 223 13.77 -11.80 -2.79
C ALA A 223 14.86 -12.49 -3.63
N SER A 224 15.58 -13.42 -3.02
CA SER A 224 16.63 -14.20 -3.71
C SER A 224 16.06 -15.06 -4.85
N SER A 225 14.94 -15.73 -4.63
CA SER A 225 14.27 -16.57 -5.62
C SER A 225 13.79 -15.75 -6.83
N LEU A 226 13.10 -14.64 -6.59
CA LEU A 226 12.49 -13.81 -7.63
C LEU A 226 13.55 -13.12 -8.49
N LEU A 227 14.59 -12.56 -7.87
CA LEU A 227 15.67 -11.89 -8.60
C LEU A 227 16.56 -12.86 -9.40
N SER A 228 16.68 -14.11 -8.95
CA SER A 228 17.39 -15.14 -9.71
C SER A 228 16.62 -15.62 -10.93
N SER A 229 15.29 -15.60 -10.87
CA SER A 229 14.39 -16.03 -11.96
C SER A 229 14.25 -14.97 -13.05
N GLY A 230 14.48 -13.69 -12.74
CA GLY A 230 14.37 -12.56 -13.68
C GLY A 230 15.34 -12.66 -14.87
N GLY A 231 16.50 -13.30 -14.69
CA GLY A 231 17.44 -13.57 -15.77
C GLY A 231 16.93 -14.53 -16.86
N ALA A 232 15.91 -15.32 -16.57
CA ALA A 232 15.35 -16.29 -17.51
C ALA A 232 14.20 -15.72 -18.37
N ARG A 233 13.55 -14.64 -17.97
CA ARG A 233 12.47 -13.99 -18.74
C ARG A 233 13.00 -13.12 -19.90
N ALA A 234 14.23 -12.61 -19.80
CA ALA A 234 14.84 -11.74 -20.81
C ALA A 234 15.35 -12.47 -22.06
N THR A 235 15.32 -13.82 -22.11
CA THR A 235 15.83 -14.62 -23.23
C THR A 235 14.75 -15.32 -24.07
N ALA A 236 13.46 -15.03 -23.82
CA ALA A 236 12.35 -15.62 -24.57
C ALA A 236 11.57 -14.55 -25.37
N CYS A 237 12.28 -13.80 -26.23
CA CYS A 237 11.71 -12.98 -27.32
C CYS A 237 12.45 -13.29 -28.60
#